data_0d0c80ad308531a68d12ddb3460029d4
#
_entry.id   0d0c80ad308531a68d12ddb3460029d4
#
_cell.length_a   1.000
_cell.length_b   1.000
_cell.length_c   1.000
_cell.angle_alpha   90.00
_cell.angle_beta   90.00
_cell.angle_gamma   90.00
#
_symmetry.space_group_name_H-M   'P 1'
#
loop_
_entity.id
_entity.type
_entity.pdbx_description
1 polymer ?
#
loop_
_entity_poly.entity_id
_entity_poly.type
_entity_poly.pdbx_seq_one_letter_code
_entity_poly.pdbx_strand_id
1 'polypeptide(L)'
;MNEKEKANHYFTQALFTSLFFSILFVLAGIFCTKEISLMLGSDQSTLDYTMIYLRTVMSFAPMFCMNHFMLCFVRNDGNPKLAMYATLAGSFANIIFDYIFIFPMKLGMFGAALATGMSPIVGLLIMSYHVITGHNQFHLRRIKFDLNVFWDTIKLGFSSFINEISTGVVIFVFNIIILKLSGTIGVAAYGVVANIALVITSLFTGIGQGIQPLISYYHGKNDKHNVKKTYHYALLTALCLGVVSYVLICVFREPLIAAFNKENSRQLAEIAKVGIVLYFIGFIPSGFNVVSSFYMTSSEQASKGLVISVLRGLVFIVMFAVVLSMLFGMTGVWLSFPSAEILTAVVAGYFCVNKQGVEHEKNRNCGR
;
A
#
# COMPACT_ATOMS: atom_id res chain seq x y z
N MET A 1 -3.46 -32.37 12.43
CA MET A 1 -4.35 -31.19 12.56
C MET A 1 -5.22 -31.12 11.33
N ASN A 2 -6.54 -31.01 11.48
CA ASN A 2 -7.47 -30.82 10.36
C ASN A 2 -7.19 -29.43 9.72
N GLU A 3 -7.45 -29.23 8.42
CA GLU A 3 -7.17 -27.96 7.72
C GLU A 3 -7.82 -26.75 8.39
N LYS A 4 -9.05 -26.91 8.91
CA LYS A 4 -9.74 -25.88 9.70
C LYS A 4 -9.02 -25.54 11.02
N GLU A 5 -8.41 -26.52 11.66
CA GLU A 5 -7.65 -26.28 12.89
C GLU A 5 -6.35 -25.52 12.61
N LYS A 6 -5.68 -25.85 11.50
CA LYS A 6 -4.52 -25.08 11.06
C LYS A 6 -4.90 -23.62 10.76
N ALA A 7 -5.97 -23.39 10.02
CA ALA A 7 -6.46 -22.05 9.69
C ALA A 7 -6.74 -21.22 10.96
N ASN A 8 -7.44 -21.81 11.94
CA ASN A 8 -7.70 -21.17 13.24
C ASN A 8 -6.43 -20.91 14.05
N HIS A 9 -5.43 -21.78 13.94
CA HIS A 9 -4.13 -21.59 14.58
C HIS A 9 -3.41 -20.36 13.98
N TYR A 10 -3.30 -20.30 12.64
CA TYR A 10 -2.71 -19.14 11.95
C TYR A 10 -3.48 -17.85 12.25
N PHE A 11 -4.81 -17.89 12.22
CA PHE A 11 -5.65 -16.74 12.58
C PHE A 11 -5.34 -16.21 13.97
N THR A 12 -5.36 -17.09 14.97
CA THR A 12 -5.14 -16.69 16.36
C THR A 12 -3.74 -16.15 16.58
N GLN A 13 -2.73 -16.80 16.00
CA GLN A 13 -1.34 -16.36 16.13
C GLN A 13 -1.07 -15.04 15.39
N ALA A 14 -1.63 -14.85 14.19
CA ALA A 14 -1.53 -13.60 13.46
C ALA A 14 -2.18 -12.43 14.24
N LEU A 15 -3.31 -12.69 14.91
CA LEU A 15 -3.93 -11.71 15.79
C LEU A 15 -3.00 -11.27 16.93
N PHE A 16 -2.42 -12.22 17.66
CA PHE A 16 -1.50 -11.91 18.76
C PHE A 16 -0.23 -11.22 18.25
N THR A 17 0.30 -11.63 17.10
CA THR A 17 1.44 -10.96 16.46
C THR A 17 1.11 -9.51 16.10
N SER A 18 -0.06 -9.26 15.52
CA SER A 18 -0.53 -7.92 15.20
C SER A 18 -0.68 -7.04 16.44
N LEU A 19 -1.27 -7.57 17.51
CA LEU A 19 -1.39 -6.86 18.79
C LEU A 19 -0.03 -6.58 19.42
N PHE A 20 0.89 -7.53 19.37
CA PHE A 20 2.25 -7.34 19.89
C PHE A 20 2.95 -6.18 19.21
N PHE A 21 2.97 -6.15 17.87
CA PHE A 21 3.57 -5.03 17.14
C PHE A 21 2.84 -3.71 17.37
N SER A 22 1.51 -3.72 17.49
CA SER A 22 0.75 -2.49 17.77
C SER A 22 1.11 -1.89 19.14
N ILE A 23 1.36 -2.73 20.14
CA ILE A 23 1.83 -2.26 21.47
C ILE A 23 3.21 -1.63 21.35
N LEU A 24 4.12 -2.19 20.54
CA LEU A 24 5.43 -1.58 20.32
C LEU A 24 5.30 -0.17 19.69
N PHE A 25 4.36 0.02 18.75
CA PHE A 25 4.08 1.35 18.19
C PHE A 25 3.52 2.32 19.26
N VAL A 26 2.63 1.86 20.12
CA VAL A 26 2.13 2.69 21.25
C VAL A 26 3.28 3.11 22.16
N LEU A 27 4.14 2.15 22.54
CA LEU A 27 5.30 2.45 23.38
C LEU A 27 6.26 3.43 22.72
N ALA A 28 6.54 3.25 21.42
CA ALA A 28 7.35 4.19 20.66
C ALA A 28 6.70 5.58 20.60
N GLY A 29 5.37 5.67 20.43
CA GLY A 29 4.60 6.91 20.49
C GLY A 29 4.60 7.59 21.87
N ILE A 30 4.79 6.86 22.96
CA ILE A 30 4.89 7.43 24.30
C ILE A 30 6.32 7.87 24.60
N PHE A 31 7.30 7.05 24.32
CA PHE A 31 8.68 7.25 24.78
C PHE A 31 9.61 7.92 23.76
N CYS A 32 9.37 7.73 22.45
CA CYS A 32 10.27 8.16 21.38
C CYS A 32 9.65 9.17 20.40
N THR A 33 8.54 9.84 20.78
CA THR A 33 7.81 10.76 19.88
C THR A 33 8.70 11.88 19.36
N LYS A 34 9.53 12.48 20.23
CA LYS A 34 10.42 13.59 19.88
C LYS A 34 11.47 13.16 18.86
N GLU A 35 12.15 12.07 19.14
CA GLU A 35 13.19 11.49 18.27
C GLU A 35 12.62 11.13 16.90
N ILE A 36 11.46 10.47 16.88
CA ILE A 36 10.79 10.10 15.64
C ILE A 36 10.37 11.35 14.86
N SER A 37 9.83 12.38 15.53
CA SER A 37 9.44 13.63 14.87
C SER A 37 10.64 14.33 14.22
N LEU A 38 11.78 14.38 14.91
CA LEU A 38 13.01 14.94 14.35
C LEU A 38 13.55 14.12 13.19
N MET A 39 13.52 12.78 13.28
CA MET A 39 13.90 11.89 12.17
C MET A 39 12.99 12.06 10.94
N LEU A 40 11.73 12.39 11.13
CA LEU A 40 10.78 12.68 10.05
C LEU A 40 10.96 14.08 9.44
N GLY A 41 11.90 14.88 9.96
CA GLY A 41 12.27 16.19 9.38
C GLY A 41 11.53 17.38 10.00
N SER A 42 10.94 17.23 11.18
CA SER A 42 10.34 18.37 11.90
C SER A 42 11.42 19.38 12.32
N ASP A 43 11.18 20.65 12.06
CA ASP A 43 11.96 21.78 12.57
C ASP A 43 11.41 22.28 13.91
N GLN A 44 12.09 23.25 14.53
CA GLN A 44 11.67 23.81 15.82
C GLN A 44 10.27 24.44 15.78
N SER A 45 9.81 24.92 14.63
CA SER A 45 8.50 25.58 14.50
C SER A 45 7.35 24.59 14.37
N THR A 46 7.60 23.40 13.85
CA THR A 46 6.60 22.35 13.60
C THR A 46 6.67 21.20 14.60
N LEU A 47 7.74 21.13 15.41
CA LEU A 47 8.01 19.98 16.29
C LEU A 47 6.84 19.69 17.26
N ASP A 48 6.31 20.70 17.93
CA ASP A 48 5.25 20.51 18.91
C ASP A 48 3.97 19.97 18.27
N TYR A 49 3.60 20.50 17.10
CA TYR A 49 2.44 20.02 16.35
C TYR A 49 2.63 18.59 15.86
N THR A 50 3.83 18.27 15.36
CA THR A 50 4.17 16.92 14.89
C THR A 50 4.16 15.93 16.06
N MET A 51 4.70 16.29 17.22
CA MET A 51 4.69 15.45 18.41
C MET A 51 3.26 15.17 18.89
N ILE A 52 2.38 16.18 18.95
CA ILE A 52 0.98 16.01 19.32
C ILE A 52 0.29 15.03 18.36
N TYR A 53 0.45 15.26 17.04
CA TYR A 53 -0.15 14.41 16.01
C TYR A 53 0.37 12.97 16.10
N LEU A 54 1.68 12.80 16.08
CA LEU A 54 2.33 11.50 16.08
C LEU A 54 1.99 10.69 17.33
N ARG A 55 2.09 11.29 18.51
CA ARG A 55 1.75 10.65 19.78
C ARG A 55 0.32 10.17 19.81
N THR A 56 -0.61 11.01 19.35
CA THR A 56 -2.03 10.67 19.29
C THR A 56 -2.28 9.53 18.33
N VAL A 57 -1.80 9.61 17.08
CA VAL A 57 -2.01 8.56 16.07
C VAL A 57 -1.37 7.23 16.50
N MET A 58 -0.14 7.25 17.05
CA MET A 58 0.52 6.03 17.52
C MET A 58 -0.20 5.39 18.71
N SER A 59 -0.90 6.18 19.54
CA SER A 59 -1.74 5.63 20.61
C SER A 59 -2.92 4.80 20.07
N PHE A 60 -3.38 5.07 18.85
CA PHE A 60 -4.40 4.30 18.16
C PHE A 60 -3.85 3.15 17.30
N ALA A 61 -2.54 2.86 17.36
CA ALA A 61 -1.95 1.77 16.59
C ALA A 61 -2.67 0.41 16.74
N PRO A 62 -3.16 0.00 17.93
CA PRO A 62 -3.95 -1.21 18.06
C PRO A 62 -5.24 -1.19 17.22
N MET A 63 -5.89 -0.05 17.10
CA MET A 63 -7.11 0.10 16.30
C MET A 63 -6.81 0.00 14.80
N PHE A 64 -5.73 0.62 14.35
CA PHE A 64 -5.26 0.50 12.95
C PHE A 64 -4.88 -0.94 12.61
N CYS A 65 -4.05 -1.59 13.43
CA CYS A 65 -3.62 -2.96 13.20
C CYS A 65 -4.80 -3.93 13.22
N MET A 66 -5.72 -3.79 14.18
CA MET A 66 -6.91 -4.63 14.28
C MET A 66 -7.85 -4.41 13.10
N ASN A 67 -8.03 -3.15 12.64
CA ASN A 67 -8.85 -2.84 11.48
C ASN A 67 -8.31 -3.51 10.20
N HIS A 68 -7.00 -3.38 9.94
CA HIS A 68 -6.36 -4.06 8.81
C HIS A 68 -6.45 -5.57 8.90
N PHE A 69 -6.23 -6.13 10.09
CA PHE A 69 -6.39 -7.55 10.37
C PHE A 69 -7.81 -8.02 10.03
N MET A 70 -8.84 -7.35 10.57
CA MET A 70 -10.23 -7.71 10.32
C MET A 70 -10.63 -7.53 8.85
N LEU A 71 -10.16 -6.49 8.17
CA LEU A 71 -10.38 -6.29 6.73
C LEU A 71 -9.88 -7.48 5.89
N CYS A 72 -8.67 -7.97 6.20
CA CYS A 72 -8.11 -9.12 5.51
C CYS A 72 -8.93 -10.39 5.76
N PHE A 73 -9.29 -10.67 7.02
CA PHE A 73 -10.01 -11.90 7.38
C PHE A 73 -11.46 -11.89 6.91
N VAL A 74 -12.22 -10.82 7.08
CA VAL A 74 -13.60 -10.69 6.59
C VAL A 74 -13.65 -10.85 5.06
N ARG A 75 -12.66 -10.32 4.35
CA ARG A 75 -12.52 -10.45 2.89
C ARG A 75 -12.25 -11.89 2.48
N ASN A 76 -11.32 -12.56 3.17
CA ASN A 76 -10.98 -13.97 2.94
C ASN A 76 -12.09 -14.93 3.35
N ASP A 77 -12.92 -14.54 4.29
CA ASP A 77 -14.08 -15.30 4.78
C ASP A 77 -15.33 -15.16 3.88
N GLY A 78 -15.13 -14.62 2.68
CA GLY A 78 -16.16 -14.55 1.64
C GLY A 78 -17.08 -13.33 1.75
N ASN A 79 -16.78 -12.35 2.60
CA ASN A 79 -17.60 -11.13 2.71
C ASN A 79 -16.82 -9.83 2.33
N PRO A 80 -16.31 -9.72 1.08
CA PRO A 80 -15.59 -8.54 0.63
C PRO A 80 -16.45 -7.27 0.60
N LYS A 81 -17.79 -7.42 0.45
CA LYS A 81 -18.72 -6.28 0.48
C LYS A 81 -18.75 -5.61 1.85
N LEU A 82 -18.77 -6.38 2.92
CA LEU A 82 -18.77 -5.83 4.28
C LEU A 82 -17.43 -5.13 4.56
N ALA A 83 -16.30 -5.70 4.13
CA ALA A 83 -14.99 -5.06 4.23
C ALA A 83 -14.95 -3.73 3.46
N MET A 84 -15.55 -3.66 2.27
CA MET A 84 -15.69 -2.43 1.49
C MET A 84 -16.53 -1.39 2.25
N TYR A 85 -17.71 -1.75 2.76
CA TYR A 85 -18.56 -0.83 3.53
C TYR A 85 -17.86 -0.33 4.80
N ALA A 86 -17.13 -1.19 5.51
CA ALA A 86 -16.35 -0.81 6.68
C ALA A 86 -15.26 0.24 6.33
N THR A 87 -14.55 0.03 5.22
CA THR A 87 -13.53 0.99 4.75
C THR A 87 -14.15 2.32 4.34
N LEU A 88 -15.23 2.30 3.56
CA LEU A 88 -15.92 3.52 3.13
C LEU A 88 -16.48 4.29 4.34
N ALA A 89 -17.17 3.62 5.25
CA ALA A 89 -17.73 4.25 6.44
C ALA A 89 -16.63 4.83 7.35
N GLY A 90 -15.51 4.13 7.53
CA GLY A 90 -14.34 4.66 8.25
C GLY A 90 -13.78 5.92 7.60
N SER A 91 -13.65 5.94 6.27
CA SER A 91 -13.16 7.11 5.53
C SER A 91 -14.12 8.31 5.62
N PHE A 92 -15.43 8.07 5.48
CA PHE A 92 -16.44 9.13 5.68
C PHE A 92 -16.47 9.64 7.12
N ALA A 93 -16.38 8.74 8.10
CA ALA A 93 -16.31 9.10 9.50
C ALA A 93 -15.08 9.97 9.81
N ASN A 94 -13.93 9.66 9.18
CA ASN A 94 -12.74 10.51 9.30
C ASN A 94 -13.01 11.95 8.86
N ILE A 95 -13.60 12.15 7.67
CA ILE A 95 -13.94 13.49 7.16
C ILE A 95 -14.89 14.22 8.12
N ILE A 96 -15.90 13.53 8.64
CA ILE A 96 -16.88 14.11 9.58
C ILE A 96 -16.19 14.47 10.91
N PHE A 97 -15.37 13.58 11.45
CA PHE A 97 -14.66 13.82 12.71
C PHE A 97 -13.62 14.92 12.55
N ASP A 98 -12.89 15.01 11.44
CA ASP A 98 -11.99 16.12 11.14
C ASP A 98 -12.73 17.45 11.19
N TYR A 99 -13.88 17.53 10.51
CA TYR A 99 -14.69 18.74 10.56
C TYR A 99 -15.13 19.10 11.99
N ILE A 100 -15.67 18.13 12.74
CA ILE A 100 -16.21 18.36 14.09
C ILE A 100 -15.08 18.75 15.06
N PHE A 101 -13.96 18.04 15.06
CA PHE A 101 -12.90 18.26 16.05
C PHE A 101 -12.06 19.50 15.76
N ILE A 102 -11.85 19.82 14.48
CA ILE A 102 -11.05 21.00 14.10
C ILE A 102 -11.86 22.28 14.24
N PHE A 103 -13.10 22.34 13.70
CA PHE A 103 -13.86 23.60 13.61
C PHE A 103 -14.75 23.84 14.83
N PRO A 104 -15.79 23.06 15.15
CA PRO A 104 -16.63 23.31 16.33
C PRO A 104 -15.89 23.16 17.64
N MET A 105 -15.09 22.08 17.80
CA MET A 105 -14.39 21.79 19.05
C MET A 105 -13.04 22.50 19.18
N LYS A 106 -12.52 23.08 18.10
CA LYS A 106 -11.26 23.85 18.07
C LYS A 106 -10.05 23.12 18.65
N LEU A 107 -9.98 21.79 18.47
CA LEU A 107 -8.91 20.97 19.01
C LEU A 107 -7.61 21.03 18.17
N GLY A 108 -7.62 21.75 17.04
CA GLY A 108 -6.45 21.94 16.19
C GLY A 108 -5.82 20.62 15.73
N MET A 109 -4.49 20.51 15.85
CA MET A 109 -3.74 19.32 15.43
C MET A 109 -4.10 18.05 16.21
N PHE A 110 -4.43 18.17 17.49
CA PHE A 110 -4.92 17.06 18.30
C PHE A 110 -6.24 16.52 17.75
N GLY A 111 -7.16 17.42 17.35
CA GLY A 111 -8.45 17.03 16.74
C GLY A 111 -8.28 16.25 15.44
N ALA A 112 -7.39 16.70 14.56
CA ALA A 112 -7.08 15.99 13.33
C ALA A 112 -6.49 14.59 13.60
N ALA A 113 -5.56 14.48 14.54
CA ALA A 113 -4.98 13.19 14.91
C ALA A 113 -6.02 12.25 15.56
N LEU A 114 -6.92 12.79 16.37
CA LEU A 114 -8.01 12.05 17.01
C LEU A 114 -9.00 11.51 15.97
N ALA A 115 -9.41 12.33 14.99
CA ALA A 115 -10.28 11.93 13.89
C ALA A 115 -9.67 10.76 13.09
N THR A 116 -8.39 10.90 12.77
CA THR A 116 -7.63 9.84 12.09
C THR A 116 -7.60 8.56 12.91
N GLY A 117 -7.36 8.63 14.21
CA GLY A 117 -7.30 7.46 15.11
C GLY A 117 -8.67 6.81 15.36
N MET A 118 -9.75 7.58 15.32
CA MET A 118 -11.12 7.06 15.52
C MET A 118 -11.71 6.40 14.26
N SER A 119 -11.25 6.78 13.09
CA SER A 119 -11.73 6.23 11.80
C SER A 119 -11.68 4.68 11.74
N PRO A 120 -10.57 4.00 12.09
CA PRO A 120 -10.50 2.53 12.10
C PRO A 120 -11.50 1.89 13.07
N ILE A 121 -11.88 2.58 14.15
CA ILE A 121 -12.86 2.06 15.12
C ILE A 121 -14.22 1.90 14.45
N VAL A 122 -14.65 2.86 13.63
CA VAL A 122 -15.91 2.77 12.87
C VAL A 122 -15.88 1.55 11.95
N GLY A 123 -14.77 1.34 11.23
CA GLY A 123 -14.59 0.14 10.40
C GLY A 123 -14.67 -1.15 11.21
N LEU A 124 -14.02 -1.21 12.36
CA LEU A 124 -14.07 -2.36 13.28
C LEU A 124 -15.48 -2.65 13.77
N LEU A 125 -16.25 -1.63 14.16
CA LEU A 125 -17.65 -1.80 14.60
C LEU A 125 -18.51 -2.43 13.50
N ILE A 126 -18.34 -2.00 12.25
CA ILE A 126 -19.07 -2.59 11.12
C ILE A 126 -18.65 -4.03 10.87
N MET A 127 -17.34 -4.32 10.91
CA MET A 127 -16.84 -5.67 10.69
C MET A 127 -17.14 -6.62 11.85
N SER A 128 -17.35 -6.12 13.07
CA SER A 128 -17.77 -6.94 14.20
C SER A 128 -19.12 -7.61 13.96
N TYR A 129 -19.97 -7.03 13.12
CA TYR A 129 -21.23 -7.64 12.66
C TYR A 129 -21.02 -9.03 12.06
N HIS A 130 -19.95 -9.23 11.27
CA HIS A 130 -19.61 -10.53 10.68
C HIS A 130 -19.36 -11.62 11.73
N VAL A 131 -18.71 -11.24 12.83
CA VAL A 131 -18.41 -12.15 13.94
C VAL A 131 -19.64 -12.39 14.81
N ILE A 132 -20.39 -11.33 15.13
CA ILE A 132 -21.59 -11.40 15.98
C ILE A 132 -22.70 -12.26 15.34
N THR A 133 -22.86 -12.16 14.03
CA THR A 133 -23.85 -12.95 13.27
C THR A 133 -23.45 -14.39 13.00
N GLY A 134 -22.25 -14.80 13.45
CA GLY A 134 -21.77 -16.17 13.29
C GLY A 134 -21.43 -16.58 11.86
N HIS A 135 -21.24 -15.60 10.96
CA HIS A 135 -20.83 -15.87 9.58
C HIS A 135 -19.34 -16.16 9.44
N ASN A 136 -18.57 -15.93 10.51
CA ASN A 136 -17.13 -16.16 10.52
C ASN A 136 -16.77 -17.65 10.55
N GLN A 137 -15.88 -18.06 9.66
CA GLN A 137 -15.31 -19.42 9.63
C GLN A 137 -14.07 -19.54 10.52
N PHE A 138 -13.45 -18.42 10.87
CA PHE A 138 -12.27 -18.34 11.73
C PHE A 138 -12.66 -18.12 13.18
N HIS A 139 -12.12 -18.94 14.07
CA HIS A 139 -12.41 -18.87 15.50
C HIS A 139 -11.13 -18.75 16.31
N LEU A 140 -11.19 -17.91 17.34
CA LEU A 140 -10.12 -17.85 18.34
C LEU A 140 -10.00 -19.19 19.07
N ARG A 141 -8.79 -19.72 19.12
CA ARG A 141 -8.47 -20.94 19.86
C ARG A 141 -7.35 -20.69 20.85
N ARG A 142 -7.35 -21.44 21.95
CA ARG A 142 -6.18 -21.50 22.84
C ARG A 142 -5.09 -22.27 22.12
N ILE A 143 -4.02 -21.54 21.76
CA ILE A 143 -2.86 -22.09 21.05
C ILE A 143 -1.62 -21.88 21.89
N LYS A 144 -0.63 -22.78 21.72
CA LYS A 144 0.74 -22.50 22.14
C LYS A 144 1.39 -21.69 21.03
N PHE A 145 2.25 -20.73 21.40
CA PHE A 145 3.00 -19.95 20.43
C PHE A 145 3.91 -20.87 19.60
N ASP A 146 3.75 -20.83 18.29
CA ASP A 146 4.55 -21.59 17.32
C ASP A 146 5.47 -20.66 16.56
N LEU A 147 6.78 -20.83 16.77
CA LEU A 147 7.79 -19.99 16.16
C LEU A 147 7.83 -20.13 14.63
N ASN A 148 7.49 -21.29 14.09
CA ASN A 148 7.46 -21.50 12.64
C ASN A 148 6.31 -20.70 12.01
N VAL A 149 5.11 -20.76 12.59
CA VAL A 149 3.95 -19.98 12.16
C VAL A 149 4.22 -18.48 12.27
N PHE A 150 4.93 -18.04 13.31
CA PHE A 150 5.35 -16.66 13.47
C PHE A 150 6.26 -16.23 12.31
N TRP A 151 7.32 -16.98 12.02
CA TRP A 151 8.24 -16.66 10.94
C TRP A 151 7.60 -16.73 9.57
N ASP A 152 6.70 -17.67 9.33
CA ASP A 152 5.94 -17.74 8.09
C ASP A 152 5.05 -16.51 7.91
N THR A 153 4.37 -16.07 8.96
CA THR A 153 3.58 -14.83 8.97
C THR A 153 4.44 -13.60 8.66
N ILE A 154 5.62 -13.50 9.32
CA ILE A 154 6.57 -12.40 9.05
C ILE A 154 7.05 -12.41 7.60
N LYS A 155 7.46 -13.57 7.07
CA LYS A 155 7.95 -13.69 5.67
C LYS A 155 6.88 -13.26 4.66
N LEU A 156 5.63 -13.68 4.85
CA LEU A 156 4.53 -13.29 3.99
C LEU A 156 4.22 -11.79 4.09
N GLY A 157 4.23 -11.24 5.29
CA GLY A 157 3.96 -9.82 5.55
C GLY A 157 5.09 -8.89 5.11
N PHE A 158 6.33 -9.39 5.01
CA PHE A 158 7.50 -8.56 4.75
C PHE A 158 7.45 -7.89 3.37
N SER A 159 6.84 -8.52 2.37
CA SER A 159 6.63 -7.94 1.05
C SER A 159 5.73 -6.69 1.12
N SER A 160 4.65 -6.74 1.88
CA SER A 160 3.75 -5.59 2.09
C SER A 160 4.42 -4.49 2.91
N PHE A 161 5.17 -4.85 3.94
CA PHE A 161 5.95 -3.91 4.75
C PHE A 161 6.96 -3.14 3.89
N ILE A 162 7.70 -3.80 3.00
CA ILE A 162 8.63 -3.15 2.08
C ILE A 162 7.88 -2.21 1.12
N ASN A 163 6.72 -2.59 0.62
CA ASN A 163 5.93 -1.70 -0.24
C ASN A 163 5.54 -0.40 0.47
N GLU A 164 5.09 -0.47 1.73
CA GLU A 164 4.69 0.72 2.50
C GLU A 164 5.89 1.62 2.83
N ILE A 165 6.99 1.05 3.32
CA ILE A 165 8.22 1.82 3.59
C ILE A 165 8.77 2.44 2.31
N SER A 166 8.76 1.71 1.20
CA SER A 166 9.26 2.19 -0.09
C SER A 166 8.57 3.48 -0.53
N THR A 167 7.27 3.60 -0.29
CA THR A 167 6.53 4.82 -0.61
C THR A 167 7.10 6.03 0.13
N GLY A 168 7.38 5.90 1.42
CA GLY A 168 8.01 6.96 2.22
C GLY A 168 9.43 7.29 1.75
N VAL A 169 10.25 6.26 1.49
CA VAL A 169 11.64 6.44 1.02
C VAL A 169 11.67 7.14 -0.34
N VAL A 170 10.79 6.77 -1.26
CA VAL A 170 10.69 7.42 -2.58
C VAL A 170 10.36 8.89 -2.43
N ILE A 171 9.34 9.24 -1.65
CA ILE A 171 8.96 10.64 -1.40
C ILE A 171 10.15 11.42 -0.82
N PHE A 172 10.84 10.85 0.15
CA PHE A 172 12.00 11.48 0.78
C PHE A 172 13.15 11.70 -0.21
N VAL A 173 13.53 10.68 -0.97
CA VAL A 173 14.63 10.77 -1.95
C VAL A 173 14.29 11.77 -3.06
N PHE A 174 13.08 11.73 -3.58
CA PHE A 174 12.64 12.67 -4.61
C PHE A 174 12.64 14.11 -4.07
N ASN A 175 12.14 14.35 -2.87
CA ASN A 175 12.16 15.68 -2.26
C ASN A 175 13.59 16.23 -2.12
N ILE A 176 14.56 15.43 -1.69
CA ILE A 176 15.98 15.87 -1.57
C ILE A 176 16.55 16.22 -2.95
N ILE A 177 16.33 15.36 -3.94
CA ILE A 177 16.86 15.58 -5.29
C ILE A 177 16.21 16.83 -5.92
N ILE A 178 14.90 16.94 -5.84
CA ILE A 178 14.14 18.05 -6.44
C ILE A 178 14.45 19.38 -5.74
N LEU A 179 14.61 19.36 -4.42
CA LEU A 179 14.99 20.56 -3.66
C LEU A 179 16.33 21.13 -4.15
N LYS A 180 17.29 20.26 -4.47
CA LYS A 180 18.60 20.67 -5.02
C LYS A 180 18.49 21.17 -6.47
N LEU A 181 17.58 20.66 -7.29
CA LEU A 181 17.48 20.98 -8.71
C LEU A 181 16.58 22.20 -8.98
N SER A 182 15.47 22.33 -8.27
CA SER A 182 14.41 23.30 -8.58
C SER A 182 13.85 24.03 -7.36
N GLY A 183 14.50 23.86 -6.20
CA GLY A 183 14.10 24.51 -4.95
C GLY A 183 12.72 24.08 -4.43
N THR A 184 12.15 24.92 -3.58
CA THR A 184 10.85 24.66 -2.94
C THR A 184 9.69 24.58 -3.94
N ILE A 185 9.75 25.32 -5.02
CA ILE A 185 8.73 25.30 -6.08
C ILE A 185 8.71 23.94 -6.79
N GLY A 186 9.89 23.35 -7.05
CA GLY A 186 9.98 22.00 -7.59
C GLY A 186 9.38 20.95 -6.66
N VAL A 187 9.66 21.05 -5.35
CA VAL A 187 9.09 20.16 -4.33
C VAL A 187 7.56 20.31 -4.28
N ALA A 188 7.03 21.52 -4.35
CA ALA A 188 5.60 21.76 -4.39
C ALA A 188 4.95 21.16 -5.66
N ALA A 189 5.60 21.29 -6.84
CA ALA A 189 5.15 20.67 -8.08
C ALA A 189 5.16 19.13 -7.99
N TYR A 190 6.19 18.54 -7.37
CA TYR A 190 6.22 17.10 -7.09
C TYR A 190 5.11 16.68 -6.14
N GLY A 191 4.79 17.48 -5.13
CA GLY A 191 3.67 17.24 -4.22
C GLY A 191 2.34 17.03 -4.95
N VAL A 192 2.07 17.82 -5.99
CA VAL A 192 0.89 17.64 -6.85
C VAL A 192 0.91 16.27 -7.52
N VAL A 193 2.03 15.94 -8.18
CA VAL A 193 2.21 14.66 -8.88
C VAL A 193 2.09 13.48 -7.91
N ALA A 194 2.74 13.56 -6.75
CA ALA A 194 2.74 12.51 -5.74
C ALA A 194 1.34 12.24 -5.17
N ASN A 195 0.54 13.28 -4.88
CA ASN A 195 -0.82 13.10 -4.39
C ASN A 195 -1.72 12.38 -5.42
N ILE A 196 -1.62 12.76 -6.70
CA ILE A 196 -2.37 12.06 -7.76
C ILE A 196 -1.86 10.62 -7.91
N ALA A 197 -0.55 10.40 -7.81
CA ALA A 197 0.08 9.08 -7.89
C ALA A 197 -0.41 8.14 -6.78
N LEU A 198 -0.59 8.63 -5.54
CA LEU A 198 -1.14 7.85 -4.43
C LEU A 198 -2.53 7.31 -4.73
N VAL A 199 -3.40 8.10 -5.36
CA VAL A 199 -4.75 7.66 -5.77
C VAL A 199 -4.66 6.50 -6.75
N ILE A 200 -3.84 6.58 -7.80
CA ILE A 200 -3.72 5.51 -8.79
C ILE A 200 -3.08 4.25 -8.19
N THR A 201 -2.05 4.42 -7.36
CA THR A 201 -1.43 3.30 -6.65
C THR A 201 -2.45 2.56 -5.79
N SER A 202 -3.35 3.28 -5.11
CA SER A 202 -4.42 2.69 -4.30
C SER A 202 -5.39 1.87 -5.14
N LEU A 203 -5.70 2.29 -6.38
CA LEU A 203 -6.54 1.52 -7.31
C LEU A 203 -5.88 0.18 -7.68
N PHE A 204 -4.60 0.18 -8.03
CA PHE A 204 -3.88 -1.07 -8.33
C PHE A 204 -3.73 -1.99 -7.12
N THR A 205 -3.48 -1.41 -5.94
CA THR A 205 -3.46 -2.15 -4.68
C THR A 205 -4.83 -2.79 -4.40
N GLY A 206 -5.92 -2.06 -4.69
CA GLY A 206 -7.28 -2.59 -4.61
C GLY A 206 -7.52 -3.80 -5.50
N ILE A 207 -7.04 -3.78 -6.76
CA ILE A 207 -7.10 -4.95 -7.66
C ILE A 207 -6.31 -6.11 -7.06
N GLY A 208 -5.07 -5.87 -6.61
CA GLY A 208 -4.21 -6.88 -6.00
C GLY A 208 -4.84 -7.52 -4.77
N GLN A 209 -5.37 -6.71 -3.86
CA GLN A 209 -6.07 -7.19 -2.67
C GLN A 209 -7.38 -7.92 -3.00
N GLY A 210 -8.07 -7.54 -4.07
CA GLY A 210 -9.30 -8.19 -4.52
C GLY A 210 -9.08 -9.60 -5.08
N ILE A 211 -7.99 -9.82 -5.80
CA ILE A 211 -7.65 -11.14 -6.35
C ILE A 211 -7.01 -12.09 -5.33
N GLN A 212 -6.43 -11.55 -4.27
CA GLN A 212 -5.66 -12.32 -3.28
C GLN A 212 -6.46 -13.50 -2.70
N PRO A 213 -7.68 -13.33 -2.17
CA PRO A 213 -8.47 -14.46 -1.65
C PRO A 213 -8.86 -15.46 -2.73
N LEU A 214 -9.16 -15.00 -3.95
CA LEU A 214 -9.52 -15.87 -5.06
C LEU A 214 -8.35 -16.75 -5.51
N ILE A 215 -7.17 -16.16 -5.66
CA ILE A 215 -5.96 -16.90 -6.04
C ILE A 215 -5.58 -17.90 -4.95
N SER A 216 -5.58 -17.48 -3.67
CA SER A 216 -5.29 -18.37 -2.55
C SER A 216 -6.27 -19.56 -2.48
N TYR A 217 -7.56 -19.32 -2.69
CA TYR A 217 -8.59 -20.35 -2.70
C TYR A 217 -8.40 -21.36 -3.83
N TYR A 218 -8.22 -20.88 -5.07
CA TYR A 218 -8.02 -21.78 -6.22
C TYR A 218 -6.66 -22.47 -6.15
N HIS A 219 -5.64 -21.81 -5.62
CA HIS A 219 -4.32 -22.42 -5.40
C HIS A 219 -4.39 -23.56 -4.39
N GLY A 220 -5.07 -23.36 -3.25
CA GLY A 220 -5.30 -24.40 -2.25
C GLY A 220 -6.11 -25.59 -2.78
N LYS A 221 -7.00 -25.37 -3.74
CA LYS A 221 -7.74 -26.42 -4.47
C LYS A 221 -6.94 -27.07 -5.62
N ASN A 222 -5.74 -26.65 -5.86
CA ASN A 222 -4.91 -27.07 -6.99
C ASN A 222 -5.54 -26.80 -8.38
N ASP A 223 -6.47 -25.83 -8.45
CA ASP A 223 -7.17 -25.42 -9.67
C ASP A 223 -6.37 -24.36 -10.43
N LYS A 224 -5.36 -24.85 -11.17
CA LYS A 224 -4.45 -24.01 -11.93
C LYS A 224 -5.14 -23.20 -13.03
N HIS A 225 -6.24 -23.71 -13.58
CA HIS A 225 -6.99 -23.03 -14.63
C HIS A 225 -7.61 -21.73 -14.09
N ASN A 226 -8.33 -21.80 -12.98
CA ASN A 226 -8.96 -20.62 -12.38
C ASN A 226 -7.96 -19.65 -11.75
N VAL A 227 -6.81 -20.14 -11.25
CA VAL A 227 -5.69 -19.27 -10.82
C VAL A 227 -5.19 -18.43 -12.00
N LYS A 228 -4.89 -19.03 -13.16
CA LYS A 228 -4.43 -18.31 -14.35
C LYS A 228 -5.48 -17.35 -14.90
N LYS A 229 -6.74 -17.78 -14.93
CA LYS A 229 -7.86 -16.98 -15.40
C LYS A 229 -8.06 -15.73 -14.54
N THR A 230 -8.04 -15.89 -13.21
CA THR A 230 -8.14 -14.77 -12.25
C THR A 230 -6.98 -13.78 -12.42
N TYR A 231 -5.76 -14.28 -12.54
CA TYR A 231 -4.59 -13.46 -12.77
C TYR A 231 -4.66 -12.69 -14.10
N HIS A 232 -5.08 -13.35 -15.18
CA HIS A 232 -5.22 -12.72 -16.50
C HIS A 232 -6.26 -11.59 -16.49
N TYR A 233 -7.42 -11.81 -15.86
CA TYR A 233 -8.43 -10.74 -15.72
C TYR A 233 -7.92 -9.58 -14.88
N ALA A 234 -7.18 -9.85 -13.81
CA ALA A 234 -6.58 -8.80 -12.99
C ALA A 234 -5.56 -7.96 -13.79
N LEU A 235 -4.73 -8.62 -14.61
CA LEU A 235 -3.78 -7.93 -15.48
C LEU A 235 -4.48 -7.05 -16.51
N LEU A 236 -5.51 -7.59 -17.16
CA LEU A 236 -6.29 -6.82 -18.15
C LEU A 236 -6.96 -5.61 -17.49
N THR A 237 -7.57 -5.80 -16.32
CA THR A 237 -8.18 -4.71 -15.54
C THR A 237 -7.16 -3.66 -15.15
N ALA A 238 -5.97 -4.07 -14.68
CA ALA A 238 -4.91 -3.15 -14.29
C ALA A 238 -4.36 -2.38 -15.50
N LEU A 239 -4.18 -3.04 -16.65
CA LEU A 239 -3.75 -2.41 -17.89
C LEU A 239 -4.77 -1.37 -18.36
N CYS A 240 -6.05 -1.74 -18.44
CA CYS A 240 -7.13 -0.84 -18.83
C CYS A 240 -7.18 0.37 -17.88
N LEU A 241 -7.13 0.12 -16.57
CA LEU A 241 -7.14 1.17 -15.55
C LEU A 241 -5.91 2.09 -15.67
N GLY A 242 -4.72 1.53 -15.91
CA GLY A 242 -3.50 2.30 -16.12
C GLY A 242 -3.58 3.22 -17.33
N VAL A 243 -4.04 2.70 -18.47
CA VAL A 243 -4.22 3.49 -19.70
C VAL A 243 -5.30 4.56 -19.52
N VAL A 244 -6.46 4.18 -18.97
CA VAL A 244 -7.56 5.14 -18.73
C VAL A 244 -7.12 6.24 -17.76
N SER A 245 -6.47 5.89 -16.67
CA SER A 245 -5.94 6.88 -15.71
C SER A 245 -4.93 7.81 -16.36
N TYR A 246 -4.01 7.29 -17.15
CA TYR A 246 -3.03 8.10 -17.87
C TYR A 246 -3.70 9.09 -18.82
N VAL A 247 -4.64 8.63 -19.64
CA VAL A 247 -5.38 9.49 -20.58
C VAL A 247 -6.17 10.56 -19.82
N LEU A 248 -6.93 10.18 -18.79
CA LEU A 248 -7.70 11.14 -17.99
C LEU A 248 -6.80 12.21 -17.35
N ILE A 249 -5.69 11.81 -16.77
CA ILE A 249 -4.75 12.74 -16.13
C ILE A 249 -4.11 13.67 -17.15
N CYS A 250 -3.73 13.18 -18.33
CA CYS A 250 -3.19 14.03 -19.38
C CYS A 250 -4.23 15.03 -19.93
N VAL A 251 -5.49 14.60 -20.09
CA VAL A 251 -6.59 15.47 -20.55
C VAL A 251 -6.94 16.53 -19.50
N PHE A 252 -7.06 16.12 -18.24
CA PHE A 252 -7.46 17.00 -17.13
C PHE A 252 -6.27 17.59 -16.35
N ARG A 253 -5.06 17.59 -16.92
CA ARG A 253 -3.85 18.08 -16.23
C ARG A 253 -3.97 19.51 -15.72
N GLU A 254 -4.58 20.41 -16.50
CA GLU A 254 -4.74 21.83 -16.13
C GLU A 254 -5.62 21.99 -14.88
N PRO A 255 -6.88 21.48 -14.85
CA PRO A 255 -7.71 21.58 -13.67
C PRO A 255 -7.13 20.82 -12.47
N LEU A 256 -6.43 19.69 -12.69
CA LEU A 256 -5.75 18.98 -11.60
C LEU A 256 -4.65 19.82 -10.98
N ILE A 257 -3.79 20.46 -11.79
CA ILE A 257 -2.76 21.35 -11.26
C ILE A 257 -3.39 22.55 -10.55
N ALA A 258 -4.41 23.16 -11.12
CA ALA A 258 -5.09 24.32 -10.53
C ALA A 258 -5.69 24.01 -9.16
N ALA A 259 -6.22 22.81 -8.95
CA ALA A 259 -6.78 22.38 -7.67
C ALA A 259 -5.76 22.38 -6.52
N PHE A 260 -4.48 22.12 -6.83
CA PHE A 260 -3.39 22.11 -5.85
C PHE A 260 -2.54 23.39 -5.86
N ASN A 261 -2.62 24.22 -6.89
CA ASN A 261 -1.85 25.46 -7.06
C ASN A 261 -2.66 26.68 -6.59
N LYS A 262 -2.94 26.76 -5.30
CA LYS A 262 -3.74 27.86 -4.71
C LYS A 262 -3.09 29.24 -4.90
N GLU A 263 -1.78 29.30 -4.99
CA GLU A 263 -1.02 30.55 -5.16
C GLU A 263 -0.92 31.00 -6.64
N ASN A 264 -1.53 30.24 -7.56
CA ASN A 264 -1.45 30.48 -9.00
C ASN A 264 -0.03 30.67 -9.54
N SER A 265 0.94 29.95 -8.97
CA SER A 265 2.33 29.98 -9.41
C SER A 265 2.47 29.39 -10.82
N ARG A 266 2.84 30.23 -11.79
CA ARG A 266 3.06 29.81 -13.18
C ARG A 266 4.23 28.81 -13.27
N GLN A 267 5.30 29.05 -12.50
CA GLN A 267 6.48 28.20 -12.51
C GLN A 267 6.17 26.79 -11.97
N LEU A 268 5.38 26.67 -10.88
CA LEU A 268 4.89 25.39 -10.37
C LEU A 268 4.09 24.65 -11.45
N ALA A 269 3.17 25.35 -12.11
CA ALA A 269 2.32 24.76 -13.14
C ALA A 269 3.13 24.20 -14.32
N GLU A 270 4.12 24.93 -14.83
CA GLU A 270 4.99 24.49 -15.93
C GLU A 270 5.78 23.21 -15.54
N ILE A 271 6.37 23.16 -14.33
CA ILE A 271 7.10 22.00 -13.84
C ILE A 271 6.15 20.80 -13.69
N ALA A 272 4.97 21.00 -13.09
CA ALA A 272 3.98 19.95 -12.86
C ALA A 272 3.40 19.40 -14.17
N LYS A 273 3.18 20.23 -15.20
CA LYS A 273 2.69 19.80 -16.52
C LYS A 273 3.61 18.78 -17.17
N VAL A 274 4.92 19.03 -17.15
CA VAL A 274 5.92 18.10 -17.68
C VAL A 274 5.95 16.83 -16.81
N GLY A 275 5.94 17.00 -15.48
CA GLY A 275 5.93 15.89 -14.53
C GLY A 275 4.75 14.95 -14.73
N ILE A 276 3.55 15.48 -14.90
CA ILE A 276 2.33 14.68 -15.14
C ILE A 276 2.50 13.78 -16.37
N VAL A 277 2.92 14.33 -17.49
CA VAL A 277 3.03 13.56 -18.73
C VAL A 277 4.09 12.46 -18.63
N LEU A 278 5.26 12.77 -18.09
CA LEU A 278 6.38 11.83 -18.06
C LEU A 278 6.24 10.78 -16.94
N TYR A 279 5.84 11.22 -15.75
CA TYR A 279 5.76 10.34 -14.59
C TYR A 279 4.62 9.31 -14.72
N PHE A 280 3.44 9.76 -15.17
CA PHE A 280 2.25 8.89 -15.16
C PHE A 280 2.26 7.80 -16.23
N ILE A 281 3.11 7.88 -17.27
CA ILE A 281 3.28 6.78 -18.22
C ILE A 281 3.79 5.50 -17.51
N GLY A 282 4.51 5.66 -16.40
CA GLY A 282 4.99 4.56 -15.55
C GLY A 282 3.88 3.76 -14.87
N PHE A 283 2.67 4.30 -14.79
CA PHE A 283 1.54 3.57 -14.18
C PHE A 283 1.03 2.43 -15.06
N ILE A 284 1.30 2.44 -16.36
CA ILE A 284 0.95 1.32 -17.25
C ILE A 284 1.70 0.04 -16.84
N PRO A 285 3.04 0.02 -16.75
CA PRO A 285 3.77 -1.16 -16.24
C PRO A 285 3.61 -1.36 -14.72
N SER A 286 3.34 -0.31 -13.94
CA SER A 286 3.14 -0.41 -12.50
C SER A 286 1.97 -1.31 -12.13
N GLY A 287 0.84 -1.22 -12.84
CA GLY A 287 -0.30 -2.09 -12.65
C GLY A 287 0.05 -3.58 -12.80
N PHE A 288 0.87 -3.92 -13.83
CA PHE A 288 1.40 -5.26 -14.01
C PHE A 288 2.26 -5.71 -12.82
N ASN A 289 3.16 -4.87 -12.34
CA ASN A 289 4.07 -5.20 -11.25
C ASN A 289 3.33 -5.42 -9.93
N VAL A 290 2.37 -4.54 -9.59
CA VAL A 290 1.55 -4.66 -8.38
C VAL A 290 0.75 -5.95 -8.40
N VAL A 291 0.00 -6.20 -9.46
CA VAL A 291 -0.83 -7.42 -9.60
C VAL A 291 0.04 -8.69 -9.56
N SER A 292 1.21 -8.67 -10.22
CA SER A 292 2.15 -9.80 -10.20
C SER A 292 2.73 -10.06 -8.82
N SER A 293 3.04 -9.02 -8.03
CA SER A 293 3.51 -9.18 -6.65
C SER A 293 2.45 -9.85 -5.78
N PHE A 294 1.19 -9.40 -5.85
CA PHE A 294 0.07 -10.03 -5.15
C PHE A 294 -0.18 -11.47 -5.60
N TYR A 295 -0.10 -11.73 -6.91
CA TYR A 295 -0.23 -13.08 -7.47
C TYR A 295 0.84 -14.03 -6.94
N MET A 296 2.11 -13.61 -6.92
CA MET A 296 3.22 -14.42 -6.38
C MET A 296 3.02 -14.73 -4.90
N THR A 297 2.69 -13.72 -4.10
CA THR A 297 2.47 -13.87 -2.66
C THR A 297 1.29 -14.81 -2.37
N SER A 298 0.17 -14.66 -3.10
CA SER A 298 -1.04 -15.49 -2.93
C SER A 298 -0.88 -16.92 -3.44
N SER A 299 0.17 -17.19 -4.22
CA SER A 299 0.52 -18.52 -4.75
C SER A 299 1.70 -19.16 -4.00
N GLU A 300 1.91 -18.81 -2.74
CA GLU A 300 2.98 -19.33 -1.87
C GLU A 300 4.42 -19.05 -2.36
N GLN A 301 4.59 -18.09 -3.28
CA GLN A 301 5.89 -17.64 -3.77
C GLN A 301 6.28 -16.26 -3.22
N ALA A 302 6.15 -16.10 -1.89
CA ALA A 302 6.37 -14.84 -1.19
C ALA A 302 7.73 -14.20 -1.50
N SER A 303 8.80 -15.00 -1.66
CA SER A 303 10.14 -14.50 -2.00
C SER A 303 10.18 -13.79 -3.35
N LYS A 304 9.45 -14.27 -4.36
CA LYS A 304 9.37 -13.62 -5.67
C LYS A 304 8.55 -12.33 -5.60
N GLY A 305 7.43 -12.35 -4.85
CA GLY A 305 6.65 -11.15 -4.57
C GLY A 305 7.47 -10.08 -3.86
N LEU A 306 8.28 -10.48 -2.87
CA LEU A 306 9.21 -9.61 -2.17
C LEU A 306 10.26 -8.99 -3.12
N VAL A 307 10.89 -9.80 -3.99
CA VAL A 307 11.88 -9.30 -4.95
C VAL A 307 11.26 -8.24 -5.86
N ILE A 308 10.06 -8.48 -6.41
CA ILE A 308 9.35 -7.49 -7.23
C ILE A 308 9.12 -6.20 -6.43
N SER A 309 8.66 -6.31 -5.18
CA SER A 309 8.38 -5.15 -4.31
C SER A 309 9.63 -4.35 -3.97
N VAL A 310 10.74 -5.02 -3.65
CA VAL A 310 12.02 -4.37 -3.33
C VAL A 310 12.62 -3.69 -4.56
N LEU A 311 12.60 -4.37 -5.71
CA LEU A 311 13.16 -3.81 -6.95
C LEU A 311 12.41 -2.56 -7.38
N ARG A 312 11.06 -2.60 -7.42
CA ARG A 312 10.26 -1.46 -7.85
C ARG A 312 10.28 -0.30 -6.84
N GLY A 313 10.16 -0.63 -5.56
CA GLY A 313 9.93 0.36 -4.50
C GLY A 313 11.21 0.97 -3.92
N LEU A 314 12.36 0.30 -4.03
CA LEU A 314 13.61 0.77 -3.43
C LEU A 314 14.75 0.80 -4.45
N VAL A 315 15.11 -0.35 -5.02
CA VAL A 315 16.39 -0.47 -5.74
C VAL A 315 16.34 0.34 -7.05
N PHE A 316 15.41 0.02 -7.94
CA PHE A 316 15.38 0.65 -9.26
C PHE A 316 14.91 2.10 -9.19
N ILE A 317 13.92 2.42 -8.33
CA ILE A 317 13.42 3.78 -8.24
C ILE A 317 14.49 4.75 -7.71
N VAL A 318 15.22 4.36 -6.66
CA VAL A 318 16.29 5.18 -6.08
C VAL A 318 17.48 5.28 -7.05
N MET A 319 17.87 4.15 -7.66
CA MET A 319 18.93 4.13 -8.66
C MET A 319 18.64 5.07 -9.83
N PHE A 320 17.45 4.95 -10.45
CA PHE A 320 17.06 5.82 -11.56
C PHE A 320 16.84 7.27 -11.13
N ALA A 321 16.30 7.53 -9.92
CA ALA A 321 16.16 8.89 -9.41
C ALA A 321 17.50 9.60 -9.30
N VAL A 322 18.54 8.91 -8.84
CA VAL A 322 19.88 9.49 -8.74
C VAL A 322 20.53 9.61 -10.14
N VAL A 323 20.57 8.53 -10.90
CA VAL A 323 21.30 8.50 -12.19
C VAL A 323 20.65 9.44 -13.22
N LEU A 324 19.33 9.33 -13.42
CA LEU A 324 18.65 10.14 -14.44
C LEU A 324 18.56 11.62 -14.04
N SER A 325 18.47 11.94 -12.74
CA SER A 325 18.50 13.33 -12.31
C SER A 325 19.87 13.99 -12.56
N MET A 326 20.96 13.25 -12.43
CA MET A 326 22.31 13.74 -12.77
C MET A 326 22.47 13.98 -14.28
N LEU A 327 21.85 13.16 -15.13
CA LEU A 327 21.98 13.25 -16.58
C LEU A 327 21.03 14.27 -17.21
N PHE A 328 19.79 14.34 -16.73
CA PHE A 328 18.70 15.08 -17.36
C PHE A 328 18.01 16.09 -16.43
N GLY A 329 18.56 16.32 -15.24
CA GLY A 329 17.99 17.24 -14.26
C GLY A 329 16.54 16.86 -13.86
N MET A 330 15.64 17.82 -13.84
CA MET A 330 14.25 17.65 -13.44
C MET A 330 13.49 16.66 -14.35
N THR A 331 13.78 16.66 -15.66
CA THR A 331 13.20 15.68 -16.59
C THR A 331 13.61 14.25 -16.23
N GLY A 332 14.85 14.04 -15.79
CA GLY A 332 15.35 12.75 -15.31
C GLY A 332 14.63 12.26 -14.05
N VAL A 333 14.27 13.18 -13.15
CA VAL A 333 13.45 12.83 -11.98
C VAL A 333 12.11 12.27 -12.40
N TRP A 334 11.42 12.91 -13.37
CA TRP A 334 10.13 12.44 -13.88
C TRP A 334 10.22 11.09 -14.60
N LEU A 335 11.30 10.82 -15.29
CA LEU A 335 11.54 9.57 -16.00
C LEU A 335 11.96 8.41 -15.08
N SER A 336 12.35 8.69 -13.84
CA SER A 336 12.85 7.68 -12.91
C SER A 336 11.79 6.62 -12.59
N PHE A 337 10.55 7.03 -12.34
CA PHE A 337 9.46 6.11 -12.02
C PHE A 337 9.09 5.20 -13.21
N PRO A 338 8.84 5.70 -14.44
CA PRO A 338 8.62 4.84 -15.59
C PRO A 338 9.75 3.85 -15.83
N SER A 339 11.01 4.30 -15.74
CA SER A 339 12.17 3.43 -15.96
C SER A 339 12.26 2.31 -14.94
N ALA A 340 12.03 2.63 -13.65
CA ALA A 340 12.00 1.64 -12.59
C ALA A 340 10.89 0.60 -12.78
N GLU A 341 9.69 1.05 -13.14
CA GLU A 341 8.55 0.16 -13.33
C GLU A 341 8.71 -0.71 -14.58
N ILE A 342 9.28 -0.20 -15.68
CA ILE A 342 9.57 -0.99 -16.88
C ILE A 342 10.60 -2.08 -16.58
N LEU A 343 11.70 -1.74 -15.92
CA LEU A 343 12.72 -2.74 -15.58
C LEU A 343 12.20 -3.78 -14.61
N THR A 344 11.37 -3.37 -13.65
CA THR A 344 10.69 -4.31 -12.74
C THR A 344 9.74 -5.23 -13.51
N ALA A 345 9.02 -4.71 -14.52
CA ALA A 345 8.09 -5.52 -15.31
C ALA A 345 8.81 -6.63 -16.11
N VAL A 346 10.04 -6.38 -16.57
CA VAL A 346 10.87 -7.41 -17.18
C VAL A 346 11.17 -8.53 -16.17
N VAL A 347 11.58 -8.19 -14.95
CA VAL A 347 11.88 -9.19 -13.90
C VAL A 347 10.60 -9.95 -13.48
N ALA A 348 9.50 -9.25 -13.28
CA ALA A 348 8.22 -9.86 -12.92
C ALA A 348 7.72 -10.80 -14.04
N GLY A 349 7.86 -10.39 -15.31
CA GLY A 349 7.56 -11.22 -16.47
C GLY A 349 8.38 -12.49 -16.51
N TYR A 350 9.69 -12.40 -16.27
CA TYR A 350 10.56 -13.57 -16.17
C TYR A 350 10.11 -14.56 -15.08
N PHE A 351 9.72 -14.07 -13.90
CA PHE A 351 9.20 -14.93 -12.84
C PHE A 351 7.88 -15.60 -13.21
N CYS A 352 7.00 -14.89 -13.92
CA CYS A 352 5.73 -15.45 -14.38
C CYS A 352 5.91 -16.55 -15.45
N VAL A 353 6.82 -16.36 -16.39
CA VAL A 353 7.12 -17.34 -17.45
C VAL A 353 7.78 -18.59 -16.87
N ASN A 354 8.80 -18.44 -16.02
CA ASN A 354 9.49 -19.60 -15.42
C ASN A 354 8.58 -20.43 -14.50
N LYS A 355 7.59 -19.84 -13.87
CA LYS A 355 6.58 -20.59 -13.12
C LYS A 355 5.80 -21.54 -14.04
N GLN A 356 5.46 -21.08 -15.24
CA GLN A 356 4.73 -21.90 -16.22
C GLN A 356 5.60 -23.03 -16.78
N GLY A 357 6.89 -22.81 -16.97
CA GLY A 357 7.84 -23.83 -17.44
C GLY A 357 8.02 -24.98 -16.46
N VAL A 358 8.27 -24.69 -15.19
CA VAL A 358 8.45 -25.72 -14.13
C VAL A 358 7.16 -26.53 -13.91
N GLU A 359 5.99 -25.91 -14.05
CA GLU A 359 4.71 -26.63 -13.94
C GLU A 359 4.43 -27.53 -15.15
N HIS A 360 4.85 -27.15 -16.36
CA HIS A 360 4.75 -27.99 -17.56
C HIS A 360 5.66 -29.25 -17.50
N GLU A 361 6.87 -29.12 -16.95
CA GLU A 361 7.77 -30.25 -16.75
C GLU A 361 7.26 -31.22 -15.68
N LYS A 362 6.73 -30.72 -14.57
CA LYS A 362 6.14 -31.57 -13.54
C LYS A 362 4.94 -32.39 -14.04
N ASN A 363 4.09 -31.78 -14.87
CA ASN A 363 2.95 -32.50 -15.48
C ASN A 363 3.36 -33.53 -16.55
N ARG A 364 4.46 -33.33 -17.26
CA ARG A 364 5.02 -34.32 -18.20
C ARG A 364 5.60 -35.53 -17.45
N ASN A 365 6.20 -35.33 -16.29
CA ASN A 365 6.81 -36.38 -15.49
C ASN A 365 5.83 -37.18 -14.63
N CYS A 366 4.65 -36.63 -14.30
CA CYS A 366 3.56 -37.38 -13.63
C CYS A 366 2.62 -38.13 -14.59
N GLY A 367 2.74 -37.92 -15.91
CA GLY A 367 1.95 -38.60 -16.95
C GLY A 367 2.71 -39.75 -17.67
N ARG A 368 3.89 -40.10 -17.17
CA ARG A 368 4.64 -41.30 -17.52
C ARG A 368 4.70 -42.22 -16.30
#